data_c95deaa4f75f95a7a6f2fe4fc09309f3
#
_entry.id   c95deaa4f75f95a7a6f2fe4fc09309f3
#
_cell.length_a   1.000
_cell.length_b   1.000
_cell.length_c   1.000
_cell.angle_alpha   90.00
_cell.angle_beta   90.00
_cell.angle_gamma   90.00
#
_symmetry.space_group_name_H-M   'P 1'
#
loop_
_entity.id
_entity.type
_entity.pdbx_description
1 polymer ?
#
loop_
_entity_poly.entity_id
_entity_poly.type
_entity_poly.pdbx_seq_one_letter_code
_entity_poly.pdbx_strand_id
1 'polypeptide(L)'
;MSAKEIKFSNDARDRMLRGVEILNNAVKATLGPKGRNVVIDRAYGAPRITKDGVTVAKEIELSDKFENMGAQMVREVASKTNDLAGDGTTTATVLAASILREGVKLVSAGMNPMDLKRGIDIGVAAVVKEIQARSTKV
;
A
#
# COMPACT_ATOMS: atom_id res chain seq x y z
N MET A 1 -16.74 -11.40 -22.57
CA MET A 1 -16.00 -10.26 -22.00
C MET A 1 -16.83 -9.67 -20.88
N SER A 2 -16.27 -9.52 -19.69
CA SER A 2 -16.98 -8.81 -18.62
C SER A 2 -17.07 -7.33 -18.97
N ALA A 3 -18.25 -6.71 -18.74
CA ALA A 3 -18.43 -5.27 -18.95
C ALA A 3 -17.45 -4.47 -18.10
N LYS A 4 -16.90 -3.40 -18.67
CA LYS A 4 -16.05 -2.46 -17.93
C LYS A 4 -16.94 -1.50 -17.15
N GLU A 5 -16.70 -1.38 -15.87
CA GLU A 5 -17.35 -0.38 -15.03
C GLU A 5 -16.50 0.88 -14.98
N ILE A 6 -17.14 2.04 -15.19
CA ILE A 6 -16.48 3.35 -15.15
C ILE A 6 -17.09 4.14 -14.01
N LYS A 7 -16.23 4.65 -13.13
CA LYS A 7 -16.60 5.59 -12.07
C LYS A 7 -15.75 6.84 -12.15
N PHE A 8 -16.34 7.96 -11.79
CA PHE A 8 -15.70 9.26 -11.92
C PHE A 8 -15.50 9.93 -10.58
N SER A 9 -14.51 10.84 -10.55
CA SER A 9 -14.33 11.81 -9.48
C SER A 9 -14.08 11.20 -8.09
N ASN A 10 -14.70 11.77 -7.07
CA ASN A 10 -14.45 11.46 -5.67
C ASN A 10 -14.86 10.04 -5.28
N ASP A 11 -15.95 9.50 -5.84
CA ASP A 11 -16.38 8.13 -5.51
C ASP A 11 -15.32 7.07 -5.86
N ALA A 12 -14.70 7.20 -7.03
CA ALA A 12 -13.64 6.28 -7.43
C ALA A 12 -12.40 6.40 -6.51
N ARG A 13 -12.00 7.62 -6.19
CA ARG A 13 -10.87 7.87 -5.27
C ARG A 13 -11.13 7.35 -3.87
N ASP A 14 -12.30 7.59 -3.33
CA ASP A 14 -12.69 7.16 -1.98
C ASP A 14 -12.71 5.63 -1.88
N ARG A 15 -13.23 4.94 -2.90
CA ARG A 15 -13.22 3.49 -2.96
C ARG A 15 -11.80 2.93 -3.07
N MET A 16 -10.97 3.48 -3.95
CA MET A 16 -9.58 3.07 -4.08
C MET A 16 -8.81 3.29 -2.77
N LEU A 17 -9.00 4.44 -2.11
CA LEU A 17 -8.37 4.73 -0.82
C LEU A 17 -8.84 3.75 0.26
N ARG A 18 -10.12 3.38 0.26
CA ARG A 18 -10.65 2.37 1.19
C ARG A 18 -9.97 1.02 0.98
N GLY A 19 -9.75 0.60 -0.26
CA GLY A 19 -9.01 -0.62 -0.57
C GLY A 19 -7.55 -0.57 -0.08
N VAL A 20 -6.89 0.57 -0.26
CA VAL A 20 -5.55 0.83 0.29
C VAL A 20 -5.53 0.68 1.80
N GLU A 21 -6.51 1.24 2.50
CA GLU A 21 -6.61 1.17 3.97
C GLU A 21 -6.87 -0.25 4.47
N ILE A 22 -7.74 -1.00 3.80
CA ILE A 22 -8.03 -2.39 4.17
C ILE A 22 -6.74 -3.22 4.09
N LEU A 23 -6.03 -3.14 2.97
CA LEU A 23 -4.77 -3.86 2.80
C LEU A 23 -3.71 -3.38 3.79
N ASN A 24 -3.54 -2.07 3.97
CA ASN A 24 -2.59 -1.49 4.90
C ASN A 24 -2.84 -1.97 6.34
N ASN A 25 -4.09 -1.99 6.79
CA ASN A 25 -4.42 -2.42 8.14
C ASN A 25 -4.10 -3.91 8.38
N ALA A 26 -4.34 -4.76 7.38
CA ALA A 26 -3.98 -6.16 7.46
C ALA A 26 -2.47 -6.37 7.52
N VAL A 27 -1.71 -5.69 6.66
CA VAL A 27 -0.24 -5.79 6.61
C VAL A 27 0.40 -5.16 7.84
N LYS A 28 -0.08 -3.99 8.27
CA LYS A 28 0.40 -3.25 9.45
C LYS A 28 0.31 -4.07 10.75
N ALA A 29 -0.66 -4.97 10.86
CA ALA A 29 -0.81 -5.83 12.02
C ALA A 29 0.41 -6.74 12.26
N THR A 30 1.22 -6.99 11.24
CA THR A 30 2.43 -7.82 11.32
C THR A 30 3.69 -7.04 11.71
N LEU A 31 3.63 -5.71 11.81
CA LEU A 31 4.80 -4.84 11.98
C LEU A 31 5.36 -4.86 13.40
N GLY A 32 6.68 -4.99 13.49
CA GLY A 32 7.47 -4.75 14.68
C GLY A 32 7.37 -5.84 15.75
N PRO A 33 7.95 -5.60 16.95
CA PRO A 33 8.03 -6.59 18.00
C PRO A 33 6.67 -7.01 18.59
N LYS A 34 5.64 -6.17 18.46
CA LYS A 34 4.26 -6.48 18.82
C LYS A 34 3.44 -7.01 17.63
N GLY A 35 4.09 -7.26 16.51
CA GLY A 35 3.46 -7.79 15.31
C GLY A 35 2.75 -9.12 15.57
N ARG A 36 1.54 -9.25 14.99
CA ARG A 36 0.66 -10.41 15.19
C ARG A 36 0.57 -11.24 13.91
N ASN A 37 0.15 -12.48 14.07
CA ASN A 37 -0.22 -13.30 12.95
C ASN A 37 -1.54 -12.79 12.34
N VAL A 38 -1.61 -12.84 11.02
CA VAL A 38 -2.84 -12.63 10.26
C VAL A 38 -3.37 -13.99 9.82
N VAL A 39 -4.66 -14.21 10.03
CA VAL A 39 -5.37 -15.39 9.56
C VAL A 39 -6.11 -15.03 8.30
N ILE A 40 -5.82 -15.71 7.22
CA ILE A 40 -6.41 -15.47 5.90
C ILE A 40 -7.28 -16.66 5.55
N ASP A 41 -8.56 -16.41 5.33
CA ASP A 41 -9.49 -17.42 4.85
C ASP A 41 -9.17 -17.84 3.42
N ARG A 42 -9.42 -19.10 3.09
CA ARG A 42 -9.23 -19.66 1.77
C ARG A 42 -10.49 -20.35 1.30
N ALA A 43 -10.81 -20.15 0.03
CA ALA A 43 -11.94 -20.83 -0.59
C ALA A 43 -11.82 -22.38 -0.55
N TYR A 44 -10.60 -22.88 -0.51
CA TYR A 44 -10.30 -24.33 -0.41
C TYR A 44 -9.14 -24.54 0.54
N GLY A 45 -9.30 -25.48 1.48
CA GLY A 45 -8.28 -25.89 2.45
C GLY A 45 -8.32 -25.12 3.77
N ALA A 46 -7.31 -25.33 4.61
CA ALA A 46 -7.20 -24.66 5.89
C ALA A 46 -6.83 -23.18 5.76
N PRO A 47 -7.29 -22.32 6.68
CA PRO A 47 -6.87 -20.92 6.73
C PRO A 47 -5.34 -20.79 6.79
N ARG A 48 -4.81 -19.79 6.10
CA ARG A 48 -3.38 -19.49 6.15
C ARG A 48 -3.08 -18.54 7.32
N ILE A 49 -2.12 -18.91 8.13
CA ILE A 49 -1.64 -18.08 9.24
C ILE A 49 -0.23 -17.61 8.89
N THR A 50 0.01 -16.31 8.92
CA THR A 50 1.31 -15.74 8.58
C THR A 50 1.59 -14.42 9.31
N LYS A 51 2.88 -14.13 9.52
CA LYS A 51 3.39 -12.82 9.97
C LYS A 51 4.04 -12.04 8.84
N ASP A 52 4.21 -12.64 7.68
CA ASP A 52 4.91 -12.03 6.57
C ASP A 52 4.00 -11.05 5.83
N GLY A 53 4.36 -9.77 5.88
CA GLY A 53 3.56 -8.71 5.30
C GLY A 53 3.37 -8.81 3.79
N VAL A 54 4.38 -9.28 3.05
CA VAL A 54 4.24 -9.45 1.59
C VAL A 54 3.30 -10.61 1.25
N THR A 55 3.33 -11.67 2.04
CA THR A 55 2.38 -12.80 1.90
C THR A 55 0.95 -12.32 2.16
N VAL A 56 0.73 -11.56 3.25
CA VAL A 56 -0.58 -10.97 3.55
C VAL A 56 -1.05 -10.10 2.38
N ALA A 57 -0.20 -9.22 1.88
CA ALA A 57 -0.55 -8.32 0.77
C ALA A 57 -0.94 -9.08 -0.50
N LYS A 58 -0.28 -10.20 -0.79
CA LYS A 58 -0.56 -11.01 -1.99
C LYS A 58 -1.87 -11.80 -1.92
N GLU A 59 -2.31 -12.17 -0.74
CA GLU A 59 -3.51 -13.00 -0.53
C GLU A 59 -4.80 -12.17 -0.43
N ILE A 60 -4.72 -10.84 -0.22
CA ILE A 60 -5.90 -10.01 -0.07
C ILE A 60 -6.52 -9.70 -1.42
N GLU A 61 -7.78 -10.13 -1.58
CA GLU A 61 -8.66 -9.78 -2.68
C GLU A 61 -9.96 -9.20 -2.13
N LEU A 62 -10.43 -8.11 -2.74
CA LEU A 62 -11.64 -7.42 -2.32
C LEU A 62 -12.73 -7.57 -3.37
N SER A 63 -13.97 -7.74 -2.93
CA SER A 63 -15.12 -7.94 -3.80
C SER A 63 -15.48 -6.71 -4.64
N ASP A 64 -15.32 -5.52 -4.08
CA ASP A 64 -15.51 -4.28 -4.85
C ASP A 64 -14.30 -4.05 -5.77
N LYS A 65 -14.56 -3.87 -7.06
CA LYS A 65 -13.51 -3.73 -8.08
C LYS A 65 -12.59 -2.53 -7.85
N PHE A 66 -13.16 -1.39 -7.41
CA PHE A 66 -12.39 -0.16 -7.18
C PHE A 66 -11.58 -0.25 -5.89
N GLU A 67 -12.14 -0.82 -4.84
CA GLU A 67 -11.38 -1.13 -3.62
C GLU A 67 -10.23 -2.10 -3.93
N ASN A 68 -10.50 -3.13 -4.71
CA ASN A 68 -9.48 -4.10 -5.12
C ASN A 68 -8.36 -3.46 -5.95
N MET A 69 -8.68 -2.50 -6.84
CA MET A 69 -7.67 -1.75 -7.57
C MET A 69 -6.73 -0.98 -6.63
N GLY A 70 -7.27 -0.31 -5.62
CA GLY A 70 -6.48 0.38 -4.59
C GLY A 70 -5.58 -0.59 -3.82
N ALA A 71 -6.12 -1.72 -3.39
CA ALA A 71 -5.35 -2.77 -2.72
C ALA A 71 -4.22 -3.32 -3.61
N GLN A 72 -4.49 -3.54 -4.89
CA GLN A 72 -3.49 -4.02 -5.85
C GLN A 72 -2.34 -3.04 -6.06
N MET A 73 -2.61 -1.73 -6.09
CA MET A 73 -1.55 -0.71 -6.20
C MET A 73 -0.56 -0.79 -5.03
N VAL A 74 -1.05 -0.96 -3.82
CA VAL A 74 -0.18 -1.10 -2.63
C VAL A 74 0.49 -2.46 -2.57
N ARG A 75 -0.19 -3.52 -3.03
CA ARG A 75 0.42 -4.86 -3.21
C ARG A 75 1.64 -4.79 -4.12
N GLU A 76 1.56 -4.02 -5.20
CA GLU A 76 2.68 -3.85 -6.12
C GLU A 76 3.88 -3.16 -5.44
N VAL A 77 3.65 -2.19 -4.55
CA VAL A 77 4.71 -1.58 -3.74
C VAL A 77 5.40 -2.62 -2.86
N ALA A 78 4.63 -3.46 -2.17
CA ALA A 78 5.18 -4.55 -1.34
C ALA A 78 6.01 -5.54 -2.18
N SER A 79 5.51 -5.93 -3.35
CA SER A 79 6.20 -6.87 -4.24
C SER A 79 7.50 -6.29 -4.77
N LYS A 80 7.50 -5.06 -5.27
CA LYS A 80 8.71 -4.37 -5.74
C LYS A 80 9.76 -4.22 -4.64
N THR A 81 9.34 -3.89 -3.42
CA THR A 81 10.27 -3.79 -2.28
C THR A 81 10.89 -5.15 -1.97
N ASN A 82 10.10 -6.21 -2.00
CA ASN A 82 10.59 -7.57 -1.81
C ASN A 82 11.60 -7.99 -2.90
N ASP A 83 11.31 -7.67 -4.16
CA ASP A 83 12.16 -8.04 -5.28
C ASP A 83 13.50 -7.30 -5.28
N LEU A 84 13.52 -6.04 -4.81
CA LEU A 84 14.72 -5.21 -4.78
C LEU A 84 15.57 -5.39 -3.51
N ALA A 85 14.93 -5.56 -2.35
CA ALA A 85 15.62 -5.56 -1.06
C ALA A 85 15.41 -6.85 -0.25
N GLY A 86 14.36 -7.61 -0.52
CA GLY A 86 14.01 -8.82 0.25
C GLY A 86 13.53 -8.57 1.68
N ASP A 87 13.45 -7.29 2.09
CA ASP A 87 13.05 -6.86 3.42
C ASP A 87 12.37 -5.48 3.37
N GLY A 88 11.74 -5.08 4.46
CA GLY A 88 11.09 -3.77 4.58
C GLY A 88 9.74 -3.66 3.87
N THR A 89 9.13 -4.75 3.45
CA THR A 89 7.86 -4.78 2.70
C THR A 89 6.70 -4.19 3.47
N THR A 90 6.59 -4.50 4.76
CA THR A 90 5.56 -3.95 5.65
C THR A 90 5.74 -2.44 5.84
N THR A 91 6.97 -1.98 6.07
CA THR A 91 7.30 -0.55 6.21
C THR A 91 6.97 0.21 4.92
N ALA A 92 7.35 -0.31 3.77
CA ALA A 92 7.04 0.29 2.47
C ALA A 92 5.53 0.39 2.22
N THR A 93 4.76 -0.63 2.59
CA THR A 93 3.30 -0.63 2.50
C THR A 93 2.67 0.46 3.37
N VAL A 94 3.11 0.58 4.62
CA VAL A 94 2.62 1.60 5.56
C VAL A 94 2.94 3.02 5.07
N LEU A 95 4.16 3.23 4.57
CA LEU A 95 4.57 4.52 3.99
C LEU A 95 3.75 4.87 2.75
N ALA A 96 3.57 3.95 1.83
CA ALA A 96 2.77 4.17 0.62
C ALA A 96 1.32 4.52 0.96
N ALA A 97 0.70 3.81 1.89
CA ALA A 97 -0.66 4.10 2.35
C ALA A 97 -0.77 5.50 2.99
N SER A 98 0.21 5.89 3.79
CA SER A 98 0.26 7.23 4.40
C SER A 98 0.41 8.35 3.36
N ILE A 99 1.30 8.17 2.38
CA ILE A 99 1.50 9.14 1.29
C ILE A 99 0.22 9.29 0.47
N LEU A 100 -0.42 8.18 0.11
CA LEU A 100 -1.68 8.20 -0.64
C LEU A 100 -2.81 8.88 0.14
N ARG A 101 -2.96 8.56 1.42
CA ARG A 101 -3.99 9.15 2.29
C ARG A 101 -3.88 10.67 2.35
N GLU A 102 -2.68 11.18 2.63
CA GLU A 102 -2.44 12.62 2.71
C GLU A 102 -2.54 13.29 1.33
N GLY A 103 -2.03 12.64 0.30
CA GLY A 103 -2.12 13.13 -1.08
C GLY A 103 -3.56 13.26 -1.58
N VAL A 104 -4.42 12.28 -1.31
CA VAL A 104 -5.83 12.33 -1.69
C VAL A 104 -6.56 13.48 -0.99
N LYS A 105 -6.27 13.75 0.27
CA LYS A 105 -6.83 14.91 0.99
C LYS A 105 -6.49 16.22 0.29
N LEU A 106 -5.23 16.39 -0.09
CA LEU A 106 -4.76 17.60 -0.76
C LEU A 106 -5.39 17.80 -2.14
N VAL A 107 -5.47 16.72 -2.92
CA VAL A 107 -6.14 16.76 -4.24
C VAL A 107 -7.63 17.05 -4.11
N SER A 108 -8.30 16.47 -3.11
CA SER A 108 -9.72 16.75 -2.83
C SER A 108 -9.94 18.20 -2.38
N ALA A 109 -8.94 18.82 -1.76
CA ALA A 109 -8.96 20.24 -1.39
C ALA A 109 -8.60 21.19 -2.55
N GLY A 110 -8.35 20.68 -3.76
CA GLY A 110 -8.10 21.46 -4.97
C GLY A 110 -6.64 21.58 -5.38
N MET A 111 -5.72 20.90 -4.73
CA MET A 111 -4.31 20.88 -5.15
C MET A 111 -4.16 20.16 -6.50
N ASN A 112 -3.31 20.71 -7.37
CA ASN A 112 -2.97 20.05 -8.63
C ASN A 112 -2.20 18.75 -8.38
N PRO A 113 -2.68 17.58 -8.88
CA PRO A 113 -2.01 16.30 -8.68
C PRO A 113 -0.58 16.25 -9.22
N MET A 114 -0.29 16.95 -10.32
CA MET A 114 1.04 16.97 -10.92
C MET A 114 2.05 17.76 -10.05
N ASP A 115 1.60 18.85 -9.43
CA ASP A 115 2.43 19.61 -8.49
C ASP A 115 2.67 18.82 -7.20
N LEU A 116 1.65 18.12 -6.72
CA LEU A 116 1.79 17.21 -5.58
C LEU A 116 2.82 16.10 -5.88
N LYS A 117 2.73 15.47 -7.05
CA LYS A 117 3.70 14.45 -7.48
C LYS A 117 5.12 15.02 -7.50
N ARG A 118 5.30 16.21 -8.06
CA ARG A 118 6.61 16.88 -8.11
C ARG A 118 7.17 17.13 -6.71
N GLY A 119 6.31 17.58 -5.78
CA GLY A 119 6.68 17.76 -4.38
C GLY A 119 7.08 16.45 -3.69
N ILE A 120 6.35 15.37 -3.95
CA ILE A 120 6.68 14.03 -3.44
C ILE A 120 8.05 13.58 -3.96
N ASP A 121 8.32 13.73 -5.25
CA ASP A 121 9.60 13.34 -5.86
C ASP A 121 10.79 14.09 -5.22
N ILE A 122 10.64 15.39 -4.99
CA ILE A 122 11.66 16.22 -4.31
C ILE A 122 11.85 15.75 -2.86
N GLY A 123 10.78 15.52 -2.13
CA GLY A 123 10.81 15.04 -0.75
C GLY A 123 11.48 13.67 -0.62
N VAL A 124 11.12 12.73 -1.50
CA VAL A 124 11.73 11.40 -1.53
C VAL A 124 13.23 11.47 -1.80
N ALA A 125 13.66 12.29 -2.77
CA ALA A 125 15.08 12.45 -3.08
C ALA A 125 15.88 12.98 -1.87
N ALA A 126 15.33 13.96 -1.13
CA ALA A 126 15.95 14.50 0.07
C ALA A 126 16.02 13.45 1.20
N VAL A 127 14.95 12.70 1.43
CA VAL A 127 14.89 11.64 2.46
C VAL A 127 15.87 10.52 2.13
N VAL A 128 15.92 10.05 0.88
CA VAL A 128 16.85 9.00 0.45
C VAL A 128 18.31 9.43 0.67
N LYS A 129 18.63 10.67 0.33
CA LYS A 129 19.99 11.22 0.57
C LYS A 129 20.36 11.21 2.06
N GLU A 130 19.42 11.59 2.92
CA GLU A 130 19.64 11.58 4.37
C GLU A 130 19.78 10.17 4.94
N ILE A 131 18.97 9.22 4.46
CA ILE A 131 19.07 7.82 4.86
C ILE A 131 20.43 7.25 4.45
N GLN A 132 20.89 7.53 3.24
CA GLN A 132 22.22 7.10 2.76
C GLN A 132 23.35 7.66 3.62
N ALA A 133 23.24 8.92 4.04
CA ALA A 133 24.26 9.56 4.89
C ALA A 133 24.31 8.94 6.30
N ARG A 134 23.20 8.46 6.80
CA ARG A 134 23.08 7.84 8.15
C ARG A 134 23.26 6.32 8.15
N SER A 135 23.21 5.68 6.99
CA SER A 135 23.30 4.22 6.90
C SER A 135 24.73 3.76 7.23
N THR A 136 24.83 2.69 7.99
CA THR A 136 26.07 1.99 8.29
C THR A 136 26.09 0.69 7.48
N LYS A 137 27.18 0.44 6.77
CA LYS A 137 27.37 -0.84 6.09
C LYS A 137 27.56 -1.95 7.13
N VAL A 138 26.83 -3.02 6.96
CA VAL A 138 26.94 -4.26 7.74
C VAL A 138 27.94 -5.19 7.04
#